data_bd9ff583c80cb568f2288c6bfc853fd0
#
_entry.id   bd9ff583c80cb568f2288c6bfc853fd0
#
_cell.length_a   1.000
_cell.length_b   1.000
_cell.length_c   1.000
_cell.angle_alpha   90.00
_cell.angle_beta   90.00
_cell.angle_gamma   90.00
#
_symmetry.space_group_name_H-M   'P 1'
#
loop_
_entity.id
_entity.type
_entity.pdbx_description
1 polymer ?
#
loop_
_entity_poly.entity_id
_entity_poly.type
_entity_poly.pdbx_seq_one_letter_code
_entity_poly.pdbx_strand_id
1 'polypeptide(L)'
;TNKKYLTEQDVKKALKAYPYQSIHQQGKGDVQLACFSKFPILSIHPIEYKSNYNGSMRYVLNVNNDTLTLINNHLESNKLTKEDRGIYEDMIKDPNAKKVKTGLRQLIRKLAEASAIRASQADSVAKVIAESKYPTTIVCGDFNDGSISYTHRILTQELDDAFTQSGKGLGISYNLNKFYFRIDNI
;
A
#
# COMPACT_ATOMS: atom_id res chain seq x y z
N THR A 1 6.64 20.23 21.28
CA THR A 1 6.13 18.92 21.71
C THR A 1 6.96 17.83 21.05
N ASN A 2 7.87 17.21 21.84
CA ASN A 2 8.64 16.05 21.39
C ASN A 2 7.65 14.92 21.03
N LYS A 3 7.43 14.66 19.74
CA LYS A 3 6.78 13.44 19.29
C LYS A 3 7.74 12.29 19.64
N LYS A 4 7.41 11.53 20.66
CA LYS A 4 8.12 10.30 20.98
C LYS A 4 7.78 9.29 19.87
N TYR A 5 8.72 9.00 19.02
CA TYR A 5 8.56 7.95 18.02
C TYR A 5 8.54 6.59 18.73
N LEU A 6 7.62 5.71 18.35
CA LEU A 6 7.60 4.34 18.82
C LEU A 6 8.84 3.60 18.29
N THR A 7 9.54 2.93 19.18
CA THR A 7 10.65 2.05 18.79
C THR A 7 10.11 0.67 18.38
N GLU A 8 10.91 -0.11 17.66
CA GLU A 8 10.59 -1.51 17.36
C GLU A 8 10.28 -2.32 18.62
N GLN A 9 11.00 -2.05 19.72
CA GLN A 9 10.75 -2.69 21.01
C GLN A 9 9.38 -2.32 21.61
N ASP A 10 8.96 -1.05 21.48
CA ASP A 10 7.62 -0.62 21.93
C ASP A 10 6.52 -1.36 21.15
N VAL A 11 6.70 -1.52 19.84
CA VAL A 11 5.76 -2.25 18.97
C VAL A 11 5.71 -3.73 19.36
N LYS A 12 6.84 -4.39 19.50
CA LYS A 12 6.94 -5.80 19.94
C LYS A 12 6.31 -6.02 21.31
N LYS A 13 6.51 -5.09 22.24
CA LYS A 13 5.89 -5.15 23.57
C LYS A 13 4.38 -4.99 23.50
N ALA A 14 3.89 -4.06 22.70
CA ALA A 14 2.44 -3.86 22.49
C ALA A 14 1.77 -5.07 21.84
N LEU A 15 2.47 -5.73 20.91
CA LEU A 15 1.98 -6.87 20.13
C LEU A 15 2.47 -8.24 20.67
N LYS A 16 2.80 -8.33 21.98
CA LYS A 16 3.27 -9.57 22.61
C LYS A 16 2.32 -10.77 22.52
N ALA A 17 1.01 -10.50 22.28
CA ALA A 17 0.01 -11.54 22.06
C ALA A 17 0.13 -12.25 20.70
N TYR A 18 1.03 -11.78 19.82
CA TYR A 18 1.34 -12.33 18.51
C TYR A 18 2.76 -12.89 18.52
N PRO A 19 2.96 -14.18 18.85
CA PRO A 19 4.30 -14.75 19.11
C PRO A 19 5.14 -14.86 17.84
N TYR A 20 4.51 -14.94 16.65
CA TYR A 20 5.22 -15.02 15.38
C TYR A 20 5.33 -13.62 14.77
N GLN A 21 6.55 -13.15 14.60
CA GLN A 21 6.82 -11.77 14.21
C GLN A 21 7.86 -11.71 13.09
N SER A 22 7.62 -10.82 12.14
CA SER A 22 8.60 -10.43 11.12
C SER A 22 8.54 -8.93 10.95
N ILE A 23 9.69 -8.28 10.99
CA ILE A 23 9.84 -6.86 10.67
C ILE A 23 10.93 -6.77 9.61
N HIS A 24 10.61 -6.16 8.48
CA HIS A 24 11.50 -6.08 7.33
C HIS A 24 11.62 -4.64 6.86
N GLN A 25 12.86 -4.12 6.86
CA GLN A 25 13.14 -2.78 6.37
C GLN A 25 13.06 -2.73 4.86
N GLN A 26 12.42 -1.70 4.31
CA GLN A 26 12.28 -1.50 2.88
C GLN A 26 13.28 -0.46 2.35
N GLY A 27 14.11 -0.87 1.41
CA GLY A 27 15.04 0.01 0.73
C GLY A 27 15.99 0.77 1.67
N LYS A 28 16.23 2.05 1.36
CA LYS A 28 17.17 2.93 2.08
C LYS A 28 16.51 3.81 3.14
N GLY A 29 15.19 3.73 3.31
CA GLY A 29 14.43 4.59 4.24
C GLY A 29 14.11 3.90 5.56
N ASP A 30 13.38 4.63 6.42
CA ASP A 30 12.87 4.11 7.70
C ASP A 30 11.55 3.34 7.57
N VAL A 31 11.13 3.05 6.33
CA VAL A 31 9.88 2.33 6.05
C VAL A 31 10.10 0.85 6.31
N GLN A 32 9.20 0.26 7.08
CA GLN A 32 9.22 -1.15 7.41
C GLN A 32 7.88 -1.80 7.09
N LEU A 33 7.93 -3.05 6.62
CA LEU A 33 6.78 -3.93 6.56
C LEU A 33 6.87 -4.93 7.72
N ALA A 34 5.79 -5.09 8.45
CA ALA A 34 5.74 -5.99 9.58
C ALA A 34 4.55 -6.95 9.48
N CYS A 35 4.78 -8.17 9.93
CA CYS A 35 3.74 -9.17 10.15
C CYS A 35 3.82 -9.65 11.59
N PHE A 36 2.70 -9.55 12.31
CA PHE A 36 2.52 -10.08 13.66
C PHE A 36 1.38 -11.08 13.62
N SER A 37 1.66 -12.34 13.90
CA SER A 37 0.70 -13.42 13.74
C SER A 37 0.54 -14.25 15.03
N LYS A 38 -0.67 -14.73 15.29
CA LYS A 38 -0.94 -15.79 16.26
C LYS A 38 -0.58 -17.18 15.71
N PHE A 39 -0.42 -17.28 14.40
CA PHE A 39 -0.17 -18.52 13.68
C PHE A 39 1.29 -18.57 13.21
N PRO A 40 1.89 -19.78 13.10
CA PRO A 40 3.25 -19.94 12.62
C PRO A 40 3.47 -19.31 11.23
N ILE A 41 4.55 -18.54 11.10
CA ILE A 41 5.05 -18.05 9.82
C ILE A 41 6.04 -19.09 9.29
N LEU A 42 5.69 -19.80 8.23
CA LEU A 42 6.49 -20.90 7.68
C LEU A 42 7.60 -20.40 6.75
N SER A 43 7.34 -19.34 6.00
CA SER A 43 8.36 -18.70 5.16
C SER A 43 8.06 -17.23 4.93
N ILE A 44 9.12 -16.47 4.61
CA ILE A 44 9.09 -15.01 4.41
C ILE A 44 9.98 -14.70 3.22
N HIS A 45 9.42 -14.04 2.19
CA HIS A 45 10.16 -13.66 1.00
C HIS A 45 9.79 -12.25 0.55
N PRO A 46 10.76 -11.38 0.25
CA PRO A 46 10.47 -10.15 -0.46
C PRO A 46 9.97 -10.44 -1.88
N ILE A 47 9.11 -9.57 -2.39
CA ILE A 47 8.74 -9.57 -3.82
C ILE A 47 9.66 -8.58 -4.52
N GLU A 48 10.44 -9.10 -5.46
CA GLU A 48 11.49 -8.32 -6.12
C GLU A 48 10.93 -7.39 -7.19
N TYR A 49 11.19 -6.09 -7.01
CA TYR A 49 10.98 -5.03 -8.00
C TYR A 49 11.82 -3.80 -7.65
N LYS A 50 11.99 -2.89 -8.63
CA LYS A 50 12.71 -1.64 -8.39
C LYS A 50 11.92 -0.73 -7.46
N SER A 51 12.47 -0.41 -6.28
CA SER A 51 12.00 0.64 -5.40
C SER A 51 13.11 1.14 -4.50
N ASN A 52 13.04 2.42 -4.10
CA ASN A 52 13.98 3.00 -3.14
C ASN A 52 13.46 2.94 -1.70
N TYR A 53 12.14 2.97 -1.51
CA TYR A 53 11.51 3.16 -0.19
C TYR A 53 10.30 2.26 0.05
N ASN A 54 9.81 1.57 -0.99
CA ASN A 54 8.60 0.78 -0.94
C ASN A 54 8.91 -0.69 -1.18
N GLY A 55 8.02 -1.58 -0.78
CA GLY A 55 8.24 -3.00 -0.94
C GLY A 55 6.98 -3.83 -0.72
N SER A 56 7.08 -5.11 -1.06
CA SER A 56 6.07 -6.10 -0.78
C SER A 56 6.71 -7.35 -0.20
N MET A 57 6.03 -7.96 0.76
CA MET A 57 6.48 -9.17 1.43
C MET A 57 5.45 -10.27 1.28
N ARG A 58 5.89 -11.45 0.86
CA ARG A 58 5.11 -12.66 0.88
C ARG A 58 5.43 -13.46 2.12
N TYR A 59 4.40 -13.81 2.87
CA TYR A 59 4.44 -14.71 4.02
C TYR A 59 3.64 -15.97 3.69
N VAL A 60 4.11 -17.10 4.14
CA VAL A 60 3.34 -18.35 4.17
C VAL A 60 3.01 -18.65 5.62
N LEU A 61 1.73 -18.75 5.93
CA LEU A 61 1.23 -18.96 7.29
C LEU A 61 0.56 -20.33 7.39
N ASN A 62 0.74 -20.98 8.55
CA ASN A 62 -0.04 -22.17 8.92
C ASN A 62 -1.17 -21.73 9.87
N VAL A 63 -2.39 -21.74 9.36
CA VAL A 63 -3.59 -21.34 10.11
C VAL A 63 -4.44 -22.58 10.36
N ASN A 64 -4.39 -23.14 11.58
CA ASN A 64 -5.16 -24.33 11.98
C ASN A 64 -4.94 -25.55 11.03
N ASN A 65 -3.70 -25.81 10.65
CA ASN A 65 -3.25 -26.82 9.70
C ASN A 65 -3.53 -26.52 8.21
N ASP A 66 -4.20 -25.42 7.90
CA ASP A 66 -4.31 -24.94 6.53
C ASP A 66 -3.18 -23.96 6.24
N THR A 67 -2.64 -24.03 5.03
CA THR A 67 -1.58 -23.12 4.61
C THR A 67 -2.13 -22.04 3.69
N LEU A 68 -1.81 -20.80 3.99
CA LEU A 68 -2.19 -19.65 3.18
C LEU A 68 -0.99 -18.76 2.81
N THR A 69 -1.11 -18.07 1.70
CA THR A 69 -0.22 -16.98 1.30
C THR A 69 -0.79 -15.65 1.77
N LEU A 70 0.01 -14.87 2.49
CA LEU A 70 -0.28 -13.47 2.84
C LEU A 70 0.73 -12.58 2.13
N ILE A 71 0.24 -11.61 1.35
CA ILE A 71 1.09 -10.60 0.71
C ILE A 71 0.76 -9.24 1.34
N ASN A 72 1.78 -8.61 1.94
CA ASN A 72 1.67 -7.28 2.52
C ASN A 72 2.43 -6.29 1.65
N ASN A 73 1.74 -5.24 1.20
CA ASN A 73 2.24 -4.28 0.23
C ASN A 73 2.36 -2.87 0.83
N HIS A 74 3.40 -2.16 0.44
CA HIS A 74 3.47 -0.72 0.47
C HIS A 74 4.02 -0.26 -0.88
N LEU A 75 3.13 0.06 -1.82
CA LEU A 75 3.51 0.43 -3.18
C LEU A 75 3.89 1.91 -3.29
N GLU A 76 4.46 2.33 -4.42
CA GLU A 76 5.01 3.67 -4.60
C GLU A 76 4.00 4.77 -4.29
N SER A 77 4.39 5.71 -3.44
CA SER A 77 3.56 6.83 -2.99
C SER A 77 3.44 7.93 -4.04
N ASN A 78 2.27 8.56 -4.10
CA ASN A 78 2.05 9.77 -4.91
C ASN A 78 2.81 10.99 -4.38
N LYS A 79 3.29 10.97 -3.13
CA LYS A 79 4.05 12.05 -2.47
C LYS A 79 3.33 13.41 -2.54
N LEU A 80 2.00 13.40 -2.40
CA LEU A 80 1.18 14.61 -2.47
C LEU A 80 1.49 15.57 -1.31
N THR A 81 1.69 16.84 -1.63
CA THR A 81 2.03 17.89 -0.69
C THR A 81 0.87 18.87 -0.46
N LYS A 82 1.05 19.80 0.47
CA LYS A 82 0.10 20.90 0.68
C LYS A 82 0.03 21.84 -0.54
N GLU A 83 1.15 22.02 -1.23
CA GLU A 83 1.24 22.82 -2.47
C GLU A 83 0.42 22.15 -3.59
N ASP A 84 0.52 20.84 -3.75
CA ASP A 84 -0.30 20.08 -4.70
C ASP A 84 -1.80 20.26 -4.41
N ARG A 85 -2.18 20.28 -3.13
CA ARG A 85 -3.55 20.57 -2.70
C ARG A 85 -3.97 21.98 -3.06
N GLY A 86 -3.10 22.97 -2.85
CA GLY A 86 -3.37 24.37 -3.24
C GLY A 86 -3.65 24.50 -4.74
N ILE A 87 -2.87 23.83 -5.58
CA ILE A 87 -3.07 23.78 -7.04
C ILE A 87 -4.46 23.19 -7.38
N TYR A 88 -4.85 22.13 -6.71
CA TYR A 88 -6.17 21.49 -6.89
C TYR A 88 -7.31 22.43 -6.46
N GLU A 89 -7.19 23.13 -5.33
CA GLU A 89 -8.19 24.09 -4.86
C GLU A 89 -8.31 25.32 -5.78
N ASP A 90 -7.17 25.82 -6.28
CA ASP A 90 -7.13 26.94 -7.23
C ASP A 90 -7.76 26.53 -8.58
N MET A 91 -7.57 25.29 -9.03
CA MET A 91 -8.21 24.76 -10.23
C MET A 91 -9.73 24.75 -10.10
N ILE A 92 -10.28 24.41 -8.93
CA ILE A 92 -11.74 24.45 -8.72
C ILE A 92 -12.28 25.87 -8.79
N LYS A 93 -11.51 26.86 -8.30
CA LYS A 93 -11.93 28.28 -8.25
C LYS A 93 -11.80 28.98 -9.61
N ASP A 94 -10.68 28.81 -10.30
CA ASP A 94 -10.40 29.39 -11.60
C ASP A 94 -9.54 28.44 -12.48
N PRO A 95 -10.21 27.54 -13.23
CA PRO A 95 -9.52 26.54 -14.07
C PRO A 95 -8.65 27.15 -15.18
N ASN A 96 -8.93 28.42 -15.54
CA ASN A 96 -8.32 29.08 -16.69
C ASN A 96 -7.08 29.88 -16.35
N ALA A 97 -6.80 30.13 -15.08
CA ALA A 97 -5.62 30.86 -14.65
C ALA A 97 -4.31 30.18 -15.15
N LYS A 98 -3.42 30.97 -15.75
CA LYS A 98 -2.17 30.47 -16.33
C LYS A 98 -1.33 29.70 -15.30
N LYS A 99 -1.28 30.21 -14.04
CA LYS A 99 -0.59 29.56 -12.93
C LYS A 99 -1.17 28.17 -12.61
N VAL A 100 -2.50 28.04 -12.62
CA VAL A 100 -3.21 26.77 -12.39
C VAL A 100 -2.90 25.76 -13.47
N LYS A 101 -2.91 26.15 -14.74
CA LYS A 101 -2.59 25.25 -15.87
C LYS A 101 -1.17 24.69 -15.76
N THR A 102 -0.20 25.50 -15.34
CA THR A 102 1.19 25.05 -15.14
C THR A 102 1.31 24.10 -13.96
N GLY A 103 0.73 24.45 -12.80
CA GLY A 103 0.74 23.62 -11.62
C GLY A 103 0.02 22.27 -11.83
N LEU A 104 -1.13 22.29 -12.52
CA LEU A 104 -1.87 21.08 -12.87
C LEU A 104 -1.07 20.13 -13.75
N ARG A 105 -0.33 20.65 -14.75
CA ARG A 105 0.56 19.81 -15.57
C ARG A 105 1.64 19.13 -14.72
N GLN A 106 2.23 19.85 -13.77
CA GLN A 106 3.24 19.29 -12.86
C GLN A 106 2.63 18.20 -11.96
N LEU A 107 1.44 18.46 -11.41
CA LEU A 107 0.72 17.48 -10.60
C LEU A 107 0.38 16.22 -11.39
N ILE A 108 -0.18 16.36 -12.59
CA ILE A 108 -0.50 15.22 -13.47
C ILE A 108 0.76 14.41 -13.79
N ARG A 109 1.88 15.07 -14.12
CA ARG A 109 3.15 14.39 -14.39
C ARG A 109 3.62 13.60 -13.18
N LYS A 110 3.60 14.20 -12.00
CA LYS A 110 3.97 13.54 -10.73
C LYS A 110 3.12 12.29 -10.47
N LEU A 111 1.80 12.40 -10.64
CA LEU A 111 0.88 11.27 -10.49
C LEU A 111 1.12 10.18 -11.54
N ALA A 112 1.36 10.57 -12.80
CA ALA A 112 1.64 9.62 -13.88
C ALA A 112 2.96 8.86 -13.66
N GLU A 113 4.02 9.53 -13.19
CA GLU A 113 5.29 8.90 -12.85
C GLU A 113 5.12 7.88 -11.71
N ALA A 114 4.43 8.25 -10.63
CA ALA A 114 4.13 7.35 -9.52
C ALA A 114 3.26 6.16 -9.96
N SER A 115 2.25 6.40 -10.79
CA SER A 115 1.36 5.35 -11.31
C SER A 115 2.11 4.35 -12.21
N ALA A 116 3.06 4.82 -13.05
CA ALA A 116 3.86 3.93 -13.89
C ALA A 116 4.76 3.01 -13.05
N ILE A 117 5.35 3.53 -11.96
CA ILE A 117 6.14 2.72 -11.02
C ILE A 117 5.24 1.69 -10.33
N ARG A 118 4.07 2.09 -9.82
CA ARG A 118 3.12 1.19 -9.17
C ARG A 118 2.62 0.10 -10.11
N ALA A 119 2.37 0.42 -11.37
CA ALA A 119 1.95 -0.58 -12.36
C ALA A 119 2.95 -1.73 -12.45
N SER A 120 4.25 -1.41 -12.58
CA SER A 120 5.31 -2.43 -12.60
C SER A 120 5.42 -3.21 -11.29
N GLN A 121 5.20 -2.55 -10.14
CA GLN A 121 5.16 -3.22 -8.83
C GLN A 121 3.96 -4.16 -8.73
N ALA A 122 2.78 -3.72 -9.15
CA ALA A 122 1.56 -4.50 -9.16
C ALA A 122 1.68 -5.74 -10.06
N ASP A 123 2.31 -5.62 -11.24
CA ASP A 123 2.57 -6.75 -12.12
C ASP A 123 3.46 -7.81 -11.44
N SER A 124 4.49 -7.37 -10.69
CA SER A 124 5.34 -8.28 -9.93
C SER A 124 4.58 -8.99 -8.82
N VAL A 125 3.69 -8.28 -8.12
CA VAL A 125 2.83 -8.86 -7.07
C VAL A 125 1.81 -9.82 -7.70
N ALA A 126 1.15 -9.44 -8.78
CA ALA A 126 0.18 -10.29 -9.49
C ALA A 126 0.81 -11.61 -9.96
N LYS A 127 2.05 -11.56 -10.47
CA LYS A 127 2.80 -12.78 -10.81
C LYS A 127 2.96 -13.71 -9.59
N VAL A 128 3.30 -13.17 -8.42
CA VAL A 128 3.44 -13.96 -7.19
C VAL A 128 2.08 -14.53 -6.73
N ILE A 129 0.97 -13.81 -6.95
CA ILE A 129 -0.38 -14.31 -6.69
C ILE A 129 -0.67 -15.53 -7.59
N ALA A 130 -0.48 -15.38 -8.90
CA ALA A 130 -0.72 -16.46 -9.89
C ALA A 130 0.17 -17.69 -9.66
N GLU A 131 1.39 -17.51 -9.17
CA GLU A 131 2.33 -18.59 -8.84
C GLU A 131 2.12 -19.20 -7.45
N SER A 132 1.10 -18.76 -6.70
CA SER A 132 0.84 -19.28 -5.35
C SER A 132 0.45 -20.77 -5.42
N LYS A 133 1.16 -21.59 -4.63
CA LYS A 133 0.91 -23.03 -4.53
C LYS A 133 -0.22 -23.37 -3.55
N TYR A 134 -0.68 -22.38 -2.81
CA TYR A 134 -1.68 -22.57 -1.76
C TYR A 134 -3.03 -22.03 -2.20
N PRO A 135 -4.14 -22.70 -1.85
CA PRO A 135 -5.47 -22.36 -2.36
C PRO A 135 -5.99 -21.03 -1.85
N THR A 136 -5.46 -20.56 -0.71
CA THR A 136 -5.89 -19.30 -0.08
C THR A 136 -4.78 -18.27 -0.18
N THR A 137 -5.07 -17.14 -0.81
CA THR A 137 -4.19 -15.99 -0.89
C THR A 137 -4.91 -14.75 -0.35
N ILE A 138 -4.25 -14.03 0.55
CA ILE A 138 -4.70 -12.73 1.06
C ILE A 138 -3.67 -11.70 0.65
N VAL A 139 -4.14 -10.63 0.02
CA VAL A 139 -3.31 -9.48 -0.37
C VAL A 139 -3.81 -8.26 0.38
N CYS A 140 -2.93 -7.59 1.10
CA CYS A 140 -3.29 -6.40 1.87
C CYS A 140 -2.20 -5.33 1.82
N GLY A 141 -2.53 -4.13 2.25
CA GLY A 141 -1.58 -3.05 2.47
C GLY A 141 -1.95 -1.74 1.79
N ASP A 142 -1.00 -0.81 1.83
CA ASP A 142 -1.12 0.49 1.18
C ASP A 142 -0.74 0.37 -0.31
N PHE A 143 -1.75 0.37 -1.19
CA PHE A 143 -1.55 0.32 -2.63
C PHE A 143 -1.19 1.70 -3.20
N ASN A 144 -1.34 2.78 -2.41
CA ASN A 144 -1.16 4.16 -2.83
C ASN A 144 -1.96 4.54 -4.09
N ASP A 145 -3.02 3.77 -4.38
CA ASP A 145 -3.85 3.91 -5.59
C ASP A 145 -5.32 3.59 -5.29
N GLY A 146 -6.20 4.20 -6.05
CA GLY A 146 -7.65 4.04 -5.87
C GLY A 146 -8.21 2.79 -6.55
N SER A 147 -9.46 2.44 -6.20
CA SER A 147 -10.17 1.25 -6.69
C SER A 147 -10.41 1.19 -8.21
N ILE A 148 -10.27 2.30 -8.92
CA ILE A 148 -10.40 2.36 -10.39
C ILE A 148 -9.06 2.31 -11.13
N SER A 149 -7.95 2.20 -10.38
CA SER A 149 -6.60 2.21 -10.95
C SER A 149 -6.23 0.89 -11.63
N TYR A 150 -5.17 0.96 -12.45
CA TYR A 150 -4.52 -0.23 -13.00
C TYR A 150 -4.04 -1.17 -11.88
N THR A 151 -3.37 -0.60 -10.88
CA THR A 151 -2.84 -1.33 -9.71
C THR A 151 -3.94 -2.16 -9.04
N HIS A 152 -5.05 -1.54 -8.67
CA HIS A 152 -6.16 -2.25 -8.03
C HIS A 152 -6.74 -3.32 -8.96
N ARG A 153 -7.00 -3.00 -10.22
CA ARG A 153 -7.56 -3.93 -11.19
C ARG A 153 -6.70 -5.18 -11.40
N ILE A 154 -5.37 -5.01 -11.50
CA ILE A 154 -4.48 -6.17 -11.74
C ILE A 154 -4.36 -7.06 -10.50
N LEU A 155 -4.35 -6.48 -9.30
CA LEU A 155 -4.28 -7.22 -8.05
C LEU A 155 -5.59 -7.93 -7.69
N THR A 156 -6.73 -7.44 -8.18
CA THR A 156 -8.05 -8.05 -7.97
C THR A 156 -8.53 -8.90 -9.16
N GLN A 157 -7.65 -9.20 -10.11
CA GLN A 157 -8.02 -9.99 -11.30
C GLN A 157 -8.47 -11.41 -10.94
N GLU A 158 -7.85 -12.01 -9.91
CA GLU A 158 -8.14 -13.36 -9.42
C GLU A 158 -8.55 -13.36 -7.94
N LEU A 159 -8.77 -12.17 -7.36
CA LEU A 159 -9.10 -11.99 -5.95
C LEU A 159 -10.30 -11.05 -5.78
N ASP A 160 -11.08 -11.29 -4.77
CA ASP A 160 -12.16 -10.39 -4.37
C ASP A 160 -11.63 -9.23 -3.51
N ASP A 161 -12.10 -8.01 -3.77
CA ASP A 161 -11.87 -6.86 -2.89
C ASP A 161 -12.83 -6.94 -1.70
N ALA A 162 -12.30 -7.18 -0.51
CA ALA A 162 -13.07 -7.35 0.71
C ALA A 162 -13.97 -6.15 1.03
N PHE A 163 -13.51 -4.92 0.73
CA PHE A 163 -14.34 -3.73 0.94
C PHE A 163 -15.51 -3.68 -0.06
N THR A 164 -15.29 -4.05 -1.31
CA THR A 164 -16.37 -4.11 -2.32
C THR A 164 -17.41 -5.17 -1.96
N GLN A 165 -16.99 -6.29 -1.38
CA GLN A 165 -17.88 -7.39 -1.00
C GLN A 165 -18.69 -7.11 0.27
N SER A 166 -18.11 -6.43 1.27
CA SER A 166 -18.73 -6.32 2.61
C SER A 166 -18.64 -4.94 3.25
N GLY A 167 -17.90 -4.00 2.64
CA GLY A 167 -17.71 -2.65 3.18
C GLY A 167 -18.94 -1.77 3.02
N LYS A 168 -18.93 -0.65 3.74
CA LYS A 168 -19.96 0.39 3.67
C LYS A 168 -19.34 1.77 3.60
N GLY A 169 -19.99 2.70 2.90
CA GLY A 169 -19.54 4.09 2.75
C GLY A 169 -18.39 4.22 1.73
N LEU A 170 -17.52 5.22 1.92
CA LEU A 170 -16.48 5.57 0.96
C LEU A 170 -15.15 4.82 1.16
N GLY A 171 -14.98 4.12 2.30
CA GLY A 171 -13.75 3.37 2.61
C GLY A 171 -12.49 4.22 2.68
N ILE A 172 -12.60 5.51 3.03
CA ILE A 172 -11.46 6.42 3.07
C ILE A 172 -10.45 5.97 4.12
N SER A 173 -9.24 5.65 3.70
CA SER A 173 -8.11 5.29 4.56
C SER A 173 -7.04 6.38 4.63
N TYR A 174 -6.98 7.26 3.62
CA TYR A 174 -6.07 8.40 3.56
C TYR A 174 -6.81 9.73 3.61
N ASN A 175 -6.43 10.62 4.54
CA ASN A 175 -7.07 11.92 4.72
C ASN A 175 -6.09 13.10 4.97
N LEU A 176 -4.83 12.95 4.57
CA LEU A 176 -3.83 14.01 4.74
C LEU A 176 -4.00 15.11 3.68
N ASN A 177 -3.68 16.34 4.06
CA ASN A 177 -3.77 17.52 3.20
C ASN A 177 -5.15 17.71 2.55
N LYS A 178 -6.23 17.26 3.22
CA LYS A 178 -7.62 17.27 2.72
C LYS A 178 -7.83 16.50 1.40
N PHE A 179 -6.94 15.60 1.06
CA PHE A 179 -7.21 14.55 0.08
C PHE A 179 -7.84 13.36 0.79
N TYR A 180 -8.87 12.78 0.18
CA TYR A 180 -9.64 11.68 0.76
C TYR A 180 -9.66 10.52 -0.23
N PHE A 181 -8.88 9.48 0.05
CA PHE A 181 -8.73 8.32 -0.82
C PHE A 181 -8.86 7.01 -0.05
N ARG A 182 -9.36 5.99 -0.72
CA ARG A 182 -9.18 4.60 -0.30
C ARG A 182 -7.94 4.06 -1.01
N ILE A 183 -6.84 3.95 -0.29
CA ILE A 183 -5.55 3.47 -0.81
C ILE A 183 -5.08 2.21 -0.09
N ASP A 184 -5.61 1.92 1.09
CA ASP A 184 -5.39 0.67 1.80
C ASP A 184 -6.48 -0.33 1.42
N ASN A 185 -6.08 -1.54 1.07
CA ASN A 185 -6.96 -2.57 0.52
C ASN A 185 -6.65 -3.95 1.12
N ILE A 186 -7.65 -4.79 1.12
CA ILE A 186 -7.57 -6.25 1.41
C ILE A 186 -8.41 -6.96 0.37
#